data_127f9b3545c1f74ceda83d20af307af8
#
_entry.id   127f9b3545c1f74ceda83d20af307af8
#
_cell.length_a   1.000
_cell.length_b   1.000
_cell.length_c   1.000
_cell.angle_alpha   90.00
_cell.angle_beta   90.00
_cell.angle_gamma   90.00
#
_symmetry.space_group_name_H-M   'P 1'
#
loop_
_entity.id
_entity.type
_entity.pdbx_description
1 polymer ?
#
loop_
_entity_poly.entity_id
_entity_poly.type
_entity_poly.pdbx_seq_one_letter_code
_entity_poly.pdbx_strand_id
1 'polypeptide(L)'
;HEVTIVERDEAVVSEIADEWIATVIRGDATNPDIIEQAGIEDVDAIAALTGETGLNLAVCLAASELSPGIRTVARIDRTAGEAYTRFVDAVLFPERAGARVAANEVLGSDVQTLADVTGNLDIMLIRVAEGAPAAGKSLTEVRFPAGAVVVSDADGHRIARSDTSLTPGERYVVAVEPDVADEVMNLLQG
;
A
#
# COMPACT_ATOMS: atom_id res chain seq x y z
N HIS A 1 -4.88 18.83 -2.80
CA HIS A 1 -4.83 18.51 -4.24
C HIS A 1 -6.23 18.73 -4.83
N GLU A 2 -6.29 19.25 -6.05
CA GLU A 2 -7.52 19.25 -6.84
C GLU A 2 -7.66 17.88 -7.50
N VAL A 3 -8.88 17.34 -7.52
CA VAL A 3 -9.17 16.03 -8.08
C VAL A 3 -10.28 16.17 -9.11
N THR A 4 -10.05 15.63 -10.31
CA THR A 4 -11.07 15.46 -11.34
C THR A 4 -11.32 13.97 -11.55
N ILE A 5 -12.58 13.56 -11.54
CA ILE A 5 -13.00 12.17 -11.76
C ILE A 5 -13.73 12.09 -13.10
N VAL A 6 -13.32 11.15 -13.94
CA VAL A 6 -14.02 10.79 -15.16
C VAL A 6 -14.70 9.44 -14.95
N GLU A 7 -16.02 9.42 -15.04
CA GLU A 7 -16.83 8.21 -14.85
C GLU A 7 -17.92 8.15 -15.92
N ARG A 8 -18.17 6.97 -16.47
CA ARG A 8 -19.18 6.77 -17.52
C ARG A 8 -20.56 6.42 -17.00
N ASP A 9 -20.64 5.79 -15.84
CA ASP A 9 -21.90 5.37 -15.22
C ASP A 9 -22.59 6.55 -14.54
N GLU A 10 -23.80 6.87 -14.98
CA GLU A 10 -24.57 8.00 -14.49
C GLU A 10 -24.95 7.87 -13.01
N ALA A 11 -25.19 6.65 -12.53
CA ALA A 11 -25.53 6.42 -11.13
C ALA A 11 -24.32 6.70 -10.22
N VAL A 12 -23.13 6.24 -10.65
CA VAL A 12 -21.87 6.48 -9.93
C VAL A 12 -21.49 7.97 -9.99
N VAL A 13 -21.67 8.62 -11.15
CA VAL A 13 -21.46 10.08 -11.29
C VAL A 13 -22.31 10.85 -10.28
N SER A 14 -23.59 10.49 -10.16
CA SER A 14 -24.50 11.16 -9.23
C SER A 14 -24.09 10.95 -7.77
N GLU A 15 -23.69 9.73 -7.41
CA GLU A 15 -23.25 9.38 -6.05
C GLU A 15 -21.98 10.19 -5.66
N ILE A 16 -20.98 10.24 -6.54
CA ILE A 16 -19.73 10.96 -6.26
C ILE A 16 -19.95 12.48 -6.22
N ALA A 17 -20.81 13.01 -7.11
CA ALA A 17 -21.09 14.44 -7.16
C ALA A 17 -21.73 14.95 -5.86
N ASP A 18 -22.53 14.14 -5.20
CA ASP A 18 -23.19 14.49 -3.93
C ASP A 18 -22.20 14.60 -2.76
N GLU A 19 -21.02 14.00 -2.86
CA GLU A 19 -19.98 14.06 -1.81
C GLU A 19 -19.13 15.33 -1.83
N TRP A 20 -19.18 16.13 -2.91
CA TRP A 20 -18.45 17.40 -3.08
C TRP A 20 -16.93 17.33 -2.89
N ILE A 21 -16.32 16.18 -3.17
CA ILE A 21 -14.89 15.92 -2.96
C ILE A 21 -14.04 16.15 -4.21
N ALA A 22 -14.65 16.21 -5.40
CA ALA A 22 -13.95 16.30 -6.68
C ALA A 22 -14.81 16.95 -7.76
N THR A 23 -14.18 17.42 -8.82
CA THR A 23 -14.87 17.74 -10.08
C THR A 23 -15.18 16.44 -10.78
N VAL A 24 -16.45 16.21 -11.17
CA VAL A 24 -16.88 14.99 -11.83
C VAL A 24 -17.28 15.29 -13.27
N ILE A 25 -16.67 14.56 -14.21
CA ILE A 25 -16.98 14.61 -15.64
C ILE A 25 -17.59 13.28 -16.04
N ARG A 26 -18.81 13.30 -16.57
CA ARG A 26 -19.42 12.11 -17.14
C ARG A 26 -18.85 11.87 -18.54
N GLY A 27 -18.17 10.74 -18.75
CA GLY A 27 -17.61 10.39 -20.04
C GLY A 27 -16.86 9.07 -20.03
N ASP A 28 -16.51 8.64 -21.23
CA ASP A 28 -15.64 7.47 -21.43
C ASP A 28 -14.18 7.93 -21.48
N ALA A 29 -13.38 7.57 -20.48
CA ALA A 29 -11.97 7.94 -20.39
C ALA A 29 -11.09 7.30 -21.48
N THR A 30 -11.59 6.38 -22.28
CA THR A 30 -10.88 5.90 -23.48
C THR A 30 -10.96 6.87 -24.66
N ASN A 31 -11.86 7.86 -24.60
CA ASN A 31 -11.94 8.93 -25.58
C ASN A 31 -10.96 10.06 -25.18
N PRO A 32 -9.91 10.37 -25.99
CA PRO A 32 -8.97 11.44 -25.70
C PRO A 32 -9.62 12.80 -25.44
N ASP A 33 -10.70 13.15 -26.17
CA ASP A 33 -11.42 14.42 -25.99
C ASP A 33 -11.96 14.58 -24.55
N ILE A 34 -12.35 13.47 -23.92
CA ILE A 34 -12.82 13.47 -22.51
C ILE A 34 -11.66 13.66 -21.54
N ILE A 35 -10.49 13.09 -21.85
CA ILE A 35 -9.28 13.28 -21.06
C ILE A 35 -8.82 14.74 -21.17
N GLU A 36 -8.85 15.34 -22.36
CA GLU A 36 -8.55 16.76 -22.58
C GLU A 36 -9.53 17.66 -21.82
N GLN A 37 -10.83 17.35 -21.87
CA GLN A 37 -11.87 18.08 -21.12
C GLN A 37 -11.62 18.02 -19.60
N ALA A 38 -11.02 16.94 -19.10
CA ALA A 38 -10.65 16.78 -17.71
C ALA A 38 -9.42 17.63 -17.29
N GLY A 39 -8.81 18.35 -18.24
CA GLY A 39 -7.68 19.24 -17.97
C GLY A 39 -6.35 18.50 -17.83
N ILE A 40 -6.10 17.48 -18.65
CA ILE A 40 -4.91 16.61 -18.55
C ILE A 40 -3.58 17.37 -18.66
N GLU A 41 -3.57 18.55 -19.29
CA GLU A 41 -2.36 19.37 -19.44
C GLU A 41 -1.95 20.07 -18.13
N ASP A 42 -2.90 20.23 -17.20
CA ASP A 42 -2.72 21.00 -15.95
C ASP A 42 -2.59 20.10 -14.71
N VAL A 43 -2.53 18.77 -14.87
CA VAL A 43 -2.46 17.84 -13.75
C VAL A 43 -1.12 17.11 -13.65
N ASP A 44 -0.72 16.78 -12.43
CA ASP A 44 0.54 16.11 -12.15
C ASP A 44 0.48 14.58 -12.37
N ALA A 45 -0.70 14.00 -12.26
CA ALA A 45 -0.87 12.55 -12.34
C ALA A 45 -2.26 12.14 -12.80
N ILE A 46 -2.33 10.97 -13.45
CA ILE A 46 -3.58 10.27 -13.76
C ILE A 46 -3.58 8.87 -13.15
N ALA A 47 -4.72 8.45 -12.62
CA ALA A 47 -4.93 7.11 -12.12
C ALA A 47 -6.13 6.45 -12.83
N ALA A 48 -5.88 5.39 -13.58
CA ALA A 48 -6.91 4.58 -14.24
C ALA A 48 -7.20 3.34 -13.38
N LEU A 49 -8.37 3.33 -12.71
CA LEU A 49 -8.70 2.41 -11.63
C LEU A 49 -9.94 1.55 -11.90
N THR A 50 -10.34 1.41 -13.15
CA THR A 50 -11.50 0.57 -13.51
C THR A 50 -11.24 -0.91 -13.29
N GLY A 51 -12.25 -1.76 -13.41
CA GLY A 51 -12.13 -3.21 -13.33
C GLY A 51 -11.39 -3.87 -14.51
N GLU A 52 -11.06 -3.11 -15.56
CA GLU A 52 -10.54 -3.66 -16.81
C GLU A 52 -9.09 -3.21 -17.06
N THR A 53 -8.14 -4.13 -16.93
CA THR A 53 -6.70 -3.87 -17.13
C THR A 53 -6.39 -3.22 -18.49
N GLY A 54 -7.00 -3.70 -19.57
CA GLY A 54 -6.76 -3.17 -20.92
C GLY A 54 -7.23 -1.73 -21.07
N LEU A 55 -8.37 -1.39 -20.48
CA LEU A 55 -8.92 -0.04 -20.47
C LEU A 55 -8.01 0.89 -19.66
N ASN A 56 -7.58 0.47 -18.48
CA ASN A 56 -6.69 1.26 -17.62
C ASN A 56 -5.35 1.59 -18.32
N LEU A 57 -4.78 0.62 -19.02
CA LEU A 57 -3.57 0.85 -19.82
C LEU A 57 -3.82 1.81 -20.98
N ALA A 58 -4.93 1.65 -21.71
CA ALA A 58 -5.29 2.55 -22.83
C ALA A 58 -5.43 4.00 -22.36
N VAL A 59 -6.09 4.23 -21.23
CA VAL A 59 -6.22 5.56 -20.61
C VAL A 59 -4.87 6.14 -20.24
N CYS A 60 -4.00 5.37 -19.55
CA CYS A 60 -2.67 5.85 -19.19
C CYS A 60 -1.79 6.17 -20.40
N LEU A 61 -1.84 5.34 -21.45
CA LEU A 61 -1.08 5.58 -22.68
C LEU A 61 -1.58 6.82 -23.43
N ALA A 62 -2.90 7.00 -23.54
CA ALA A 62 -3.49 8.20 -24.13
C ALA A 62 -3.09 9.46 -23.35
N ALA A 63 -3.14 9.41 -22.03
CA ALA A 63 -2.73 10.50 -21.17
C ALA A 63 -1.25 10.86 -21.33
N SER A 64 -0.36 9.86 -21.43
CA SER A 64 1.07 10.09 -21.66
C SER A 64 1.36 10.71 -23.03
N GLU A 65 0.52 10.44 -24.03
CA GLU A 65 0.64 11.07 -25.36
C GLU A 65 0.15 12.52 -25.34
N LEU A 66 -0.98 12.80 -24.63
CA LEU A 66 -1.57 14.14 -24.53
C LEU A 66 -0.75 15.06 -23.61
N SER A 67 -0.20 14.53 -22.53
CA SER A 67 0.64 15.27 -21.57
C SER A 67 1.95 14.51 -21.28
N PRO A 68 2.99 14.72 -22.09
CA PRO A 68 4.28 14.06 -21.91
C PRO A 68 4.90 14.39 -20.55
N GLY A 69 5.18 13.36 -19.76
CA GLY A 69 5.75 13.50 -18.41
C GLY A 69 4.73 13.45 -17.27
N ILE A 70 3.44 13.33 -17.58
CA ILE A 70 2.42 13.06 -16.56
C ILE A 70 2.71 11.72 -15.87
N ARG A 71 2.54 11.67 -14.55
CA ARG A 71 2.65 10.42 -13.81
C ARG A 71 1.43 9.55 -14.03
N THR A 72 1.64 8.31 -14.45
CA THR A 72 0.57 7.35 -14.76
C THR A 72 0.50 6.24 -13.72
N VAL A 73 -0.71 5.97 -13.23
CA VAL A 73 -1.02 4.87 -12.30
C VAL A 73 -2.13 4.00 -12.89
N ALA A 74 -1.88 2.72 -13.06
CA ALA A 74 -2.88 1.79 -13.58
C ALA A 74 -3.23 0.69 -12.60
N ARG A 75 -4.52 0.43 -12.39
CA ARG A 75 -4.99 -0.81 -11.79
C ARG A 75 -4.83 -1.93 -12.79
N ILE A 76 -4.11 -2.99 -12.41
CA ILE A 76 -3.83 -4.15 -13.27
C ILE A 76 -4.17 -5.43 -12.51
N ASP A 77 -4.79 -6.38 -13.17
CA ASP A 77 -5.03 -7.71 -12.65
C ASP A 77 -3.69 -8.44 -12.41
N ARG A 78 -3.62 -9.20 -11.35
CA ARG A 78 -2.42 -9.91 -10.87
C ARG A 78 -1.76 -10.81 -11.92
N THR A 79 -2.53 -11.43 -12.80
CA THR A 79 -2.02 -12.34 -13.83
C THR A 79 -1.14 -11.68 -14.88
N ALA A 80 -1.27 -10.37 -15.06
CA ALA A 80 -0.56 -9.62 -16.10
C ALA A 80 0.45 -8.60 -15.55
N GLY A 81 0.48 -8.39 -14.21
CA GLY A 81 0.98 -7.18 -13.58
C GLY A 81 2.41 -6.79 -13.89
N GLU A 82 3.37 -7.70 -13.73
CA GLU A 82 4.80 -7.37 -13.89
C GLU A 82 5.19 -7.01 -15.33
N ALA A 83 4.50 -7.58 -16.32
CA ALA A 83 4.77 -7.28 -17.72
C ALA A 83 4.41 -5.84 -18.12
N TYR A 84 3.51 -5.20 -17.36
CA TYR A 84 2.98 -3.87 -17.69
C TYR A 84 3.65 -2.71 -16.93
N THR A 85 4.49 -2.97 -15.93
CA THR A 85 5.23 -1.94 -15.19
C THR A 85 6.12 -1.05 -16.07
N ARG A 86 6.46 -1.52 -17.26
CA ARG A 86 7.25 -0.74 -18.23
C ARG A 86 6.42 0.26 -19.06
N PHE A 87 5.10 0.22 -18.96
CA PHE A 87 4.18 1.07 -19.75
C PHE A 87 3.53 2.17 -18.91
N VAL A 88 3.63 2.07 -17.59
CA VAL A 88 3.06 3.03 -16.65
C VAL A 88 4.04 3.22 -15.48
N ASP A 89 4.00 4.38 -14.83
CA ASP A 89 4.93 4.70 -13.73
C ASP A 89 4.65 3.91 -12.45
N ALA A 90 3.39 3.54 -12.22
CA ALA A 90 3.02 2.70 -11.09
C ALA A 90 1.84 1.78 -11.42
N VAL A 91 1.87 0.61 -10.82
CA VAL A 91 0.81 -0.41 -10.94
C VAL A 91 0.17 -0.63 -9.57
N LEU A 92 -1.15 -0.62 -9.52
CA LEU A 92 -1.94 -0.95 -8.35
C LEU A 92 -2.57 -2.33 -8.50
N PHE A 93 -2.39 -3.20 -7.48
CA PHE A 93 -2.99 -4.53 -7.37
C PHE A 93 -3.94 -4.56 -6.15
N PRO A 94 -5.22 -4.17 -6.29
CA PRO A 94 -6.15 -4.09 -5.16
C PRO A 94 -6.36 -5.44 -4.47
N GLU A 95 -6.36 -6.53 -5.24
CA GLU A 95 -6.53 -7.89 -4.72
C GLU A 95 -5.39 -8.28 -3.78
N ARG A 96 -4.16 -7.85 -4.08
CA ARG A 96 -3.00 -8.09 -3.20
C ARG A 96 -3.10 -7.31 -1.90
N ALA A 97 -3.51 -6.04 -1.99
CA ALA A 97 -3.75 -5.21 -0.81
C ALA A 97 -4.89 -5.76 0.05
N GLY A 98 -6.01 -6.14 -0.59
CA GLY A 98 -7.16 -6.73 0.10
C GLY A 98 -6.87 -8.08 0.74
N ALA A 99 -6.09 -8.96 0.08
CA ALA A 99 -5.67 -10.24 0.64
C ALA A 99 -4.84 -10.07 1.92
N ARG A 100 -3.97 -9.06 1.96
CA ARG A 100 -3.18 -8.74 3.16
C ARG A 100 -4.05 -8.26 4.31
N VAL A 101 -4.99 -7.35 4.04
CA VAL A 101 -5.95 -6.90 5.06
C VAL A 101 -6.75 -8.09 5.59
N ALA A 102 -7.27 -8.94 4.70
CA ALA A 102 -8.03 -10.13 5.10
C ALA A 102 -7.18 -11.12 5.92
N ALA A 103 -5.92 -11.32 5.54
CA ALA A 103 -5.00 -12.16 6.31
C ALA A 103 -4.75 -11.60 7.71
N ASN A 104 -4.52 -10.30 7.84
CA ASN A 104 -4.35 -9.63 9.13
C ASN A 104 -5.59 -9.79 10.01
N GLU A 105 -6.80 -9.67 9.45
CA GLU A 105 -8.05 -9.88 10.18
C GLU A 105 -8.26 -11.33 10.62
N VAL A 106 -7.90 -12.30 9.76
CA VAL A 106 -8.03 -13.74 10.07
C VAL A 106 -7.01 -14.18 11.12
N LEU A 107 -5.78 -13.69 11.03
CA LEU A 107 -4.70 -14.04 11.97
C LEU A 107 -4.86 -13.37 13.34
N GLY A 108 -5.77 -12.41 13.43
CA GLY A 108 -5.99 -11.64 14.65
C GLY A 108 -4.94 -10.54 14.86
N SER A 109 -5.03 -9.91 16.03
CA SER A 109 -4.31 -8.65 16.29
C SER A 109 -2.85 -8.80 16.72
N ASP A 110 -2.30 -10.00 16.77
CA ASP A 110 -0.97 -10.21 17.34
C ASP A 110 0.17 -9.97 16.37
N VAL A 111 -0.08 -10.17 15.06
CA VAL A 111 0.86 -9.86 13.98
C VAL A 111 0.13 -9.26 12.80
N GLN A 112 0.56 -8.10 12.35
CA GLN A 112 0.00 -7.42 11.18
C GLN A 112 1.13 -6.95 10.28
N THR A 113 1.08 -7.29 9.00
CA THR A 113 1.97 -6.70 8.00
C THR A 113 1.41 -5.34 7.60
N LEU A 114 2.12 -4.26 7.91
CA LEU A 114 1.71 -2.88 7.63
C LEU A 114 2.08 -2.45 6.20
N ALA A 115 3.26 -2.81 5.73
CA ALA A 115 3.75 -2.45 4.43
C ALA A 115 4.75 -3.47 3.88
N ASP A 116 4.74 -3.59 2.55
CA ASP A 116 5.70 -4.31 1.73
C ASP A 116 6.49 -3.22 0.98
N VAL A 117 7.65 -2.86 1.49
CA VAL A 117 8.27 -1.59 1.11
C VAL A 117 9.06 -1.66 -0.19
N THR A 118 9.67 -2.79 -0.54
CA THR A 118 10.47 -2.90 -1.79
C THR A 118 10.72 -4.35 -2.22
N GLY A 119 9.80 -5.26 -1.92
CA GLY A 119 9.94 -6.68 -2.31
C GLY A 119 10.85 -7.52 -1.39
N ASN A 120 11.76 -6.90 -0.63
CA ASN A 120 12.69 -7.58 0.27
C ASN A 120 12.63 -7.07 1.71
N LEU A 121 11.63 -6.28 2.08
CA LEU A 121 11.47 -5.78 3.44
C LEU A 121 10.01 -5.65 3.80
N ASP A 122 9.60 -6.33 4.85
CA ASP A 122 8.27 -6.23 5.44
C ASP A 122 8.28 -5.33 6.67
N ILE A 123 7.28 -4.48 6.82
CA ILE A 123 7.02 -3.74 8.05
C ILE A 123 5.86 -4.42 8.76
N MET A 124 6.14 -4.95 9.93
CA MET A 124 5.18 -5.72 10.71
C MET A 124 4.89 -5.03 12.04
N LEU A 125 3.64 -5.08 12.48
CA LEU A 125 3.24 -4.75 13.84
C LEU A 125 3.10 -6.07 14.60
N ILE A 126 3.95 -6.31 15.60
CA ILE A 126 3.99 -7.59 16.33
C ILE A 126 3.74 -7.33 17.81
N ARG A 127 2.79 -8.08 18.40
CA ARG A 127 2.56 -8.09 19.85
C ARG A 127 3.55 -9.05 20.51
N VAL A 128 4.19 -8.63 21.59
CA VAL A 128 5.05 -9.51 22.39
C VAL A 128 4.18 -10.43 23.27
N ALA A 129 4.30 -11.75 23.08
CA ALA A 129 3.57 -12.70 23.91
C ALA A 129 4.19 -12.80 25.32
N GLU A 130 3.35 -13.12 26.33
CA GLU A 130 3.80 -13.19 27.73
C GLU A 130 4.89 -14.21 28.01
N GLY A 131 4.97 -15.26 27.20
CA GLY A 131 5.99 -16.32 27.33
C GLY A 131 7.12 -16.25 26.32
N ALA A 132 7.13 -15.21 25.47
CA ALA A 132 8.10 -15.11 24.39
C ALA A 132 9.55 -14.97 24.89
N PRO A 133 10.54 -15.50 24.16
CA PRO A 133 11.96 -15.39 24.54
C PRO A 133 12.44 -13.96 24.74
N ALA A 134 11.87 -12.99 24.05
CA ALA A 134 12.20 -11.56 24.15
C ALA A 134 11.39 -10.80 25.20
N ALA A 135 10.35 -11.40 25.76
CA ALA A 135 9.44 -10.74 26.71
C ALA A 135 10.17 -10.18 27.94
N GLY A 136 9.93 -8.91 28.23
CA GLY A 136 10.53 -8.21 29.38
C GLY A 136 12.00 -7.83 29.25
N LYS A 137 12.64 -8.13 28.11
CA LYS A 137 14.04 -7.80 27.86
C LYS A 137 14.17 -6.49 27.08
N SER A 138 15.30 -5.81 27.24
CA SER A 138 15.67 -4.69 26.39
C SER A 138 16.20 -5.16 25.04
N LEU A 139 16.22 -4.27 24.03
CA LEU A 139 16.75 -4.61 22.70
C LEU A 139 18.23 -4.98 22.72
N THR A 140 19.00 -4.53 23.71
CA THR A 140 20.40 -4.95 23.90
C THR A 140 20.54 -6.38 24.41
N GLU A 141 19.53 -6.89 25.11
CA GLU A 141 19.56 -8.24 25.69
C GLU A 141 19.00 -9.31 24.73
N VAL A 142 18.33 -8.87 23.66
CA VAL A 142 17.76 -9.76 22.64
C VAL A 142 18.68 -9.77 21.42
N ARG A 143 19.06 -10.96 20.98
CA ARG A 143 19.77 -11.11 19.70
C ARG A 143 18.77 -11.27 18.57
N PHE A 144 18.42 -10.15 17.93
CA PHE A 144 17.67 -10.21 16.69
C PHE A 144 18.55 -10.72 15.56
N PRO A 145 17.97 -11.44 14.58
CA PRO A 145 18.70 -11.86 13.38
C PRO A 145 19.14 -10.65 12.56
N ALA A 146 20.25 -10.79 11.84
CA ALA A 146 20.63 -9.83 10.81
C ALA A 146 19.49 -9.75 9.76
N GLY A 147 19.05 -8.54 9.42
CA GLY A 147 17.88 -8.34 8.57
C GLY A 147 16.59 -8.03 9.33
N ALA A 148 16.66 -7.87 10.66
CA ALA A 148 15.51 -7.42 11.46
C ALA A 148 15.90 -6.25 12.38
N VAL A 149 14.98 -5.28 12.49
CA VAL A 149 15.13 -4.13 13.40
C VAL A 149 13.78 -3.72 14.01
N VAL A 150 13.75 -3.53 15.32
CA VAL A 150 12.60 -2.91 15.98
C VAL A 150 12.66 -1.40 15.76
N VAL A 151 11.61 -0.86 15.15
CA VAL A 151 11.55 0.54 14.68
C VAL A 151 10.95 1.46 15.72
N SER A 152 9.90 1.00 16.44
CA SER A 152 9.17 1.84 17.40
C SER A 152 9.20 1.29 18.82
N ASP A 153 8.89 2.18 19.80
CA ASP A 153 8.47 1.77 21.14
C ASP A 153 7.05 1.16 21.11
N ALA A 154 6.58 0.72 22.28
CA ALA A 154 5.30 0.05 22.44
C ALA A 154 4.10 0.88 21.95
N ASP A 155 4.16 2.19 22.10
CA ASP A 155 3.09 3.11 21.71
C ASP A 155 3.17 3.52 20.24
N GLY A 156 4.25 3.18 19.52
CA GLY A 156 4.50 3.61 18.15
C GLY A 156 4.83 5.11 18.01
N HIS A 157 5.03 5.81 19.12
CA HIS A 157 5.25 7.26 19.12
C HIS A 157 6.73 7.67 19.04
N ARG A 158 7.64 6.77 19.36
CA ARG A 158 9.09 7.03 19.37
C ARG A 158 9.83 5.94 18.65
N ILE A 159 10.96 6.33 18.09
CA ILE A 159 11.91 5.36 17.52
C ILE A 159 12.49 4.51 18.67
N ALA A 160 12.49 3.19 18.48
CA ALA A 160 13.10 2.26 19.43
C ALA A 160 14.59 2.56 19.62
N ARG A 161 15.06 2.39 20.83
CA ARG A 161 16.45 2.57 21.21
C ARG A 161 16.99 1.29 21.84
N SER A 162 18.28 1.21 22.03
CA SER A 162 18.92 0.04 22.61
C SER A 162 18.39 -0.35 24.00
N ASP A 163 17.91 0.61 24.77
CA ASP A 163 17.30 0.44 26.10
C ASP A 163 15.77 0.25 26.07
N THR A 164 15.15 0.26 24.88
CA THR A 164 13.71 -0.01 24.75
C THR A 164 13.41 -1.44 25.21
N SER A 165 12.52 -1.58 26.20
CA SER A 165 12.07 -2.86 26.73
C SER A 165 10.91 -3.41 25.95
N LEU A 166 10.95 -4.70 25.64
CA LEU A 166 9.89 -5.45 24.94
C LEU A 166 8.87 -5.94 25.97
N THR A 167 7.88 -5.09 26.26
CA THR A 167 6.85 -5.36 27.27
C THR A 167 5.84 -6.39 26.77
N PRO A 168 5.58 -7.47 27.50
CA PRO A 168 4.54 -8.44 27.14
C PRO A 168 3.17 -7.77 26.98
N GLY A 169 2.41 -8.18 25.98
CA GLY A 169 1.10 -7.61 25.62
C GLY A 169 1.15 -6.36 24.74
N GLU A 170 2.28 -5.66 24.68
CA GLU A 170 2.48 -4.47 23.87
C GLU A 170 2.90 -4.81 22.44
N ARG A 171 2.68 -3.87 21.51
CA ARG A 171 2.97 -4.03 20.08
C ARG A 171 4.14 -3.17 19.67
N TYR A 172 4.97 -3.71 18.79
CA TYR A 172 6.16 -3.02 18.26
C TYR A 172 6.16 -3.09 16.75
N VAL A 173 6.54 -1.99 16.10
CA VAL A 173 6.79 -1.98 14.66
C VAL A 173 8.18 -2.57 14.42
N VAL A 174 8.24 -3.59 13.60
CA VAL A 174 9.47 -4.30 13.24
C VAL A 174 9.64 -4.31 11.74
N ALA A 175 10.78 -3.86 11.25
CA ALA A 175 11.19 -4.04 9.87
C ALA A 175 11.96 -5.37 9.78
N VAL A 176 11.61 -6.23 8.82
CA VAL A 176 12.17 -7.57 8.73
C VAL A 176 12.32 -8.01 7.27
N GLU A 177 13.45 -8.62 6.96
CA GLU A 177 13.63 -9.34 5.71
C GLU A 177 12.83 -10.64 5.74
N PRO A 178 12.13 -11.03 4.66
CA PRO A 178 11.27 -12.23 4.65
C PRO A 178 11.96 -13.52 5.11
N ASP A 179 13.26 -13.65 4.80
CA ASP A 179 14.05 -14.83 5.12
C ASP A 179 14.26 -15.05 6.63
N VAL A 180 14.10 -14.01 7.44
CA VAL A 180 14.29 -14.06 8.91
C VAL A 180 13.01 -13.76 9.68
N ALA A 181 11.86 -13.61 9.00
CA ALA A 181 10.60 -13.30 9.62
C ALA A 181 10.17 -14.36 10.66
N ASP A 182 10.32 -15.64 10.35
CA ASP A 182 9.99 -16.73 11.27
C ASP A 182 10.83 -16.71 12.54
N GLU A 183 12.13 -16.33 12.45
CA GLU A 183 13.02 -16.21 13.61
C GLU A 183 12.59 -15.06 14.52
N VAL A 184 12.20 -13.91 13.92
CA VAL A 184 11.65 -12.77 14.66
C VAL A 184 10.34 -13.14 15.34
N MET A 185 9.47 -13.87 14.65
CA MET A 185 8.21 -14.36 15.21
C MET A 185 8.44 -15.26 16.43
N ASN A 186 9.37 -16.22 16.32
CA ASN A 186 9.75 -17.09 17.45
C ASN A 186 10.33 -16.29 18.64
N LEU A 187 11.03 -15.19 18.40
CA LEU A 187 11.54 -14.33 19.48
C LEU A 187 10.44 -13.56 20.20
N LEU A 188 9.43 -13.07 19.47
CA LEU A 188 8.42 -12.16 19.99
C LEU A 188 7.09 -12.85 20.35
N GLN A 189 6.81 -14.02 19.76
CA GLN A 189 5.57 -14.78 19.97
C GLN A 189 5.81 -16.12 20.71
N GLY A 190 6.97 -16.76 20.53
CA GLY A 190 7.33 -18.06 21.11
C GLY A 190 7.23 -19.19 20.15
#